data_dd3d7ee229d7e97c2ac014c0fb6aa874
#
_entry.id   dd3d7ee229d7e97c2ac014c0fb6aa874
#
_cell.length_a   1.000
_cell.length_b   1.000
_cell.length_c   1.000
_cell.angle_alpha   90.00
_cell.angle_beta   90.00
_cell.angle_gamma   90.00
#
_symmetry.space_group_name_H-M   'P 1'
#
loop_
_entity.id
_entity.type
_entity.pdbx_description
1 polymer ?
#
loop_
_entity_poly.entity_id
_entity_poly.type
_entity_poly.pdbx_seq_one_letter_code
_entity_poly.pdbx_strand_id
1 'polypeptide(L)'
;MQGLTLVGSVWLGIGLALPLLVLVVNPLLVYLVARRVPWRPIPVVTTFPSVSMIVAVHNGAALMETKLDNALALDYPPAQLEIIVAADGCSDATEEFVARYGDRNVRLLRLDEHRGKTWALNTAVAEAHGELLVFSDADALLPAESLRQLVAPFADSTVGGVCGQRVIGERHGALREAQACYIDLDSRLKHWESRLGTLTSNDGKLYAIRRALFVPLPPAVTDDLFLALAVVRQGRGFVFAPQARALIPTPSRGAGHELERRRRIVAASLHGIRLQKVLLDPRRYGFFAWRLLINKVFRRLLPLALLLVMGGTLLLLPGHSWAWPLLLLQLLGYGLAFSHLLWPKIGIQPPPLLGKVSATGFYVALGVYGTLLGVGDFLRGRQPEKWTPRKTDGV
;
A
#
# COMPACT_ATOMS: atom_id res chain seq x y z
N MET A 1 -23.45 37.71 11.74
CA MET A 1 -24.04 36.59 10.99
C MET A 1 -23.38 36.38 9.61
N GLN A 2 -23.26 37.42 8.77
CA GLN A 2 -22.68 37.30 7.42
C GLN A 2 -21.28 36.69 7.38
N GLY A 3 -20.37 37.06 8.32
CA GLY A 3 -19.03 36.51 8.39
C GLY A 3 -18.99 34.99 8.68
N LEU A 4 -19.84 34.51 9.58
CA LEU A 4 -19.94 33.07 9.90
C LEU A 4 -20.50 32.26 8.72
N THR A 5 -21.45 32.83 8.00
CA THR A 5 -22.02 32.24 6.78
C THR A 5 -20.97 32.11 5.69
N LEU A 6 -20.14 33.13 5.49
CA LEU A 6 -19.04 33.08 4.50
C LEU A 6 -18.03 31.99 4.88
N VAL A 7 -17.58 31.95 6.15
CA VAL A 7 -16.64 30.93 6.63
C VAL A 7 -17.23 29.52 6.47
N GLY A 8 -18.51 29.33 6.88
CA GLY A 8 -19.21 28.07 6.73
C GLY A 8 -19.29 27.58 5.28
N SER A 9 -19.62 28.51 4.34
CA SER A 9 -19.69 28.20 2.92
C SER A 9 -18.32 27.81 2.34
N VAL A 10 -17.26 28.52 2.71
CA VAL A 10 -15.88 28.21 2.29
C VAL A 10 -15.45 26.84 2.83
N TRP A 11 -15.70 26.56 4.10
CA TRP A 11 -15.35 25.26 4.70
C TRP A 11 -16.10 24.12 4.02
N LEU A 12 -17.39 24.27 3.82
CA LEU A 12 -18.19 23.26 3.14
C LEU A 12 -17.72 23.06 1.70
N GLY A 13 -17.43 24.15 0.96
CA GLY A 13 -16.92 24.09 -0.41
C GLY A 13 -15.58 23.34 -0.50
N ILE A 14 -14.60 23.69 0.32
CA ILE A 14 -13.29 22.99 0.36
C ILE A 14 -13.47 21.54 0.79
N GLY A 15 -14.28 21.31 1.83
CA GLY A 15 -14.55 19.98 2.37
C GLY A 15 -15.20 19.04 1.36
N LEU A 16 -16.04 19.53 0.45
CA LEU A 16 -16.65 18.74 -0.63
C LEU A 16 -15.73 18.62 -1.86
N ALA A 17 -15.03 19.71 -2.22
CA ALA A 17 -14.15 19.72 -3.39
C ALA A 17 -12.98 18.75 -3.28
N LEU A 18 -12.39 18.62 -2.08
CA LEU A 18 -11.21 17.75 -1.89
C LEU A 18 -11.52 16.26 -2.10
N PRO A 19 -12.55 15.65 -1.50
CA PRO A 19 -12.94 14.27 -1.82
C PRO A 19 -13.33 14.10 -3.29
N LEU A 20 -14.06 15.05 -3.88
CA LEU A 20 -14.41 15.01 -5.30
C LEU A 20 -13.16 14.97 -6.18
N LEU A 21 -12.18 15.83 -5.91
CA LEU A 21 -10.91 15.87 -6.64
C LEU A 21 -10.15 14.54 -6.52
N VAL A 22 -10.02 14.02 -5.29
CA VAL A 22 -9.17 12.82 -5.01
C VAL A 22 -9.84 11.54 -5.47
N LEU A 23 -11.15 11.38 -5.23
CA LEU A 23 -11.84 10.10 -5.42
C LEU A 23 -12.54 9.98 -6.77
N VAL A 24 -12.84 11.09 -7.45
CA VAL A 24 -13.58 11.10 -8.71
C VAL A 24 -12.77 11.74 -9.82
N VAL A 25 -12.42 13.01 -9.68
CA VAL A 25 -11.80 13.78 -10.77
C VAL A 25 -10.45 13.22 -11.16
N ASN A 26 -9.57 12.94 -10.19
CA ASN A 26 -8.23 12.40 -10.48
C ASN A 26 -8.29 11.00 -11.13
N PRO A 27 -9.00 9.99 -10.61
CA PRO A 27 -9.12 8.70 -11.28
C PRO A 27 -9.71 8.81 -12.69
N LEU A 28 -10.73 9.66 -12.87
CA LEU A 28 -11.34 9.90 -14.19
C LEU A 28 -10.35 10.53 -15.17
N LEU A 29 -9.59 11.53 -14.75
CA LEU A 29 -8.54 12.16 -15.59
C LEU A 29 -7.47 11.16 -15.96
N VAL A 30 -6.98 10.35 -14.99
CA VAL A 30 -6.00 9.28 -15.25
C VAL A 30 -6.56 8.31 -16.29
N TYR A 31 -7.79 7.86 -16.13
CA TYR A 31 -8.46 6.98 -17.10
C TYR A 31 -8.56 7.63 -18.49
N LEU A 32 -9.06 8.88 -18.58
CA LEU A 32 -9.24 9.59 -19.84
C LEU A 32 -7.92 9.84 -20.59
N VAL A 33 -6.84 10.11 -19.88
CA VAL A 33 -5.51 10.25 -20.48
C VAL A 33 -4.95 8.89 -20.86
N ALA A 34 -5.04 7.90 -19.96
CA ALA A 34 -4.52 6.55 -20.20
C ALA A 34 -5.16 5.87 -21.42
N ARG A 35 -6.47 6.06 -21.64
CA ARG A 35 -7.16 5.44 -22.79
C ARG A 35 -6.66 5.97 -24.14
N ARG A 36 -6.00 7.15 -24.19
CA ARG A 36 -5.40 7.72 -25.39
C ARG A 36 -3.99 7.20 -25.69
N VAL A 37 -3.36 6.57 -24.68
CA VAL A 37 -2.03 5.98 -24.85
C VAL A 37 -2.20 4.56 -25.39
N PRO A 38 -1.55 4.19 -26.51
CA PRO A 38 -1.61 2.84 -27.03
C PRO A 38 -1.16 1.82 -25.98
N TRP A 39 -1.85 0.68 -25.92
CA TRP A 39 -1.42 -0.42 -25.07
C TRP A 39 -0.13 -0.99 -25.62
N ARG A 40 0.90 -1.07 -24.79
CA ARG A 40 2.12 -1.80 -25.12
C ARG A 40 1.96 -3.23 -24.61
N PRO A 41 1.94 -4.24 -25.47
CA PRO A 41 1.88 -5.62 -25.01
C PRO A 41 3.13 -5.93 -24.19
N ILE A 42 2.95 -6.71 -23.13
CA ILE A 42 4.08 -7.22 -22.34
C ILE A 42 4.85 -8.19 -23.25
N PRO A 43 6.15 -7.95 -23.49
CA PRO A 43 6.94 -8.82 -24.35
C PRO A 43 6.98 -10.26 -23.80
N VAL A 44 7.02 -11.24 -24.69
CA VAL A 44 7.31 -12.62 -24.29
C VAL A 44 8.76 -12.69 -23.84
N VAL A 45 8.99 -13.15 -22.63
CA VAL A 45 10.33 -13.31 -22.07
C VAL A 45 10.98 -14.51 -22.74
N THR A 46 11.99 -14.28 -23.58
CA THR A 46 12.79 -15.33 -24.24
C THR A 46 14.02 -15.71 -23.43
N THR A 47 14.55 -14.78 -22.64
CA THR A 47 15.69 -14.98 -21.74
C THR A 47 15.32 -14.53 -20.33
N PHE A 48 15.56 -15.40 -19.36
CA PHE A 48 15.27 -15.09 -17.95
C PHE A 48 16.46 -14.35 -17.33
N PRO A 49 16.31 -13.07 -16.89
CA PRO A 49 17.34 -12.38 -16.15
C PRO A 49 17.57 -13.05 -14.78
N SER A 50 18.77 -12.87 -14.22
CA SER A 50 19.03 -13.32 -12.85
C SER A 50 18.22 -12.49 -11.83
N VAL A 51 17.66 -13.17 -10.85
CA VAL A 51 16.77 -12.60 -9.83
C VAL A 51 17.30 -12.91 -8.44
N SER A 52 17.39 -11.89 -7.60
CA SER A 52 17.53 -12.04 -6.15
C SER A 52 16.18 -11.76 -5.50
N MET A 53 15.50 -12.79 -5.00
CA MET A 53 14.28 -12.64 -4.21
C MET A 53 14.63 -12.38 -2.75
N ILE A 54 14.23 -11.22 -2.25
CA ILE A 54 14.54 -10.76 -0.90
C ILE A 54 13.31 -10.85 -0.01
N VAL A 55 13.43 -11.56 1.11
CA VAL A 55 12.41 -11.72 2.14
C VAL A 55 12.97 -11.23 3.47
N ALA A 56 12.51 -10.08 3.96
CA ALA A 56 12.84 -9.63 5.30
C ALA A 56 11.85 -10.22 6.31
N VAL A 57 12.36 -10.75 7.42
CA VAL A 57 11.55 -11.40 8.45
C VAL A 57 12.07 -11.08 9.86
N HIS A 58 11.13 -10.88 10.79
CA HIS A 58 11.40 -10.81 12.23
C HIS A 58 10.39 -11.70 12.94
N ASN A 59 10.85 -12.71 13.68
CA ASN A 59 10.03 -13.69 14.40
C ASN A 59 8.92 -14.30 13.51
N GLY A 60 9.33 -15.00 12.45
CA GLY A 60 8.44 -15.54 11.43
C GLY A 60 8.47 -17.05 11.27
N ALA A 61 8.91 -17.81 12.27
CA ALA A 61 9.08 -19.26 12.20
C ALA A 61 7.86 -19.98 11.59
N ALA A 62 6.65 -19.63 12.02
CA ALA A 62 5.40 -20.23 11.53
C ALA A 62 5.09 -19.98 10.05
N LEU A 63 5.80 -19.07 9.40
CA LEU A 63 5.57 -18.72 7.99
C LEU A 63 6.68 -19.23 7.06
N MET A 64 7.88 -19.49 7.60
CA MET A 64 9.07 -19.68 6.76
C MET A 64 8.98 -20.94 5.91
N GLU A 65 8.53 -22.04 6.46
CA GLU A 65 8.38 -23.30 5.72
C GLU A 65 7.46 -23.09 4.51
N THR A 66 6.23 -22.64 4.74
CA THR A 66 5.27 -22.36 3.67
C THR A 66 5.80 -21.34 2.65
N LYS A 67 6.50 -20.29 3.12
CA LYS A 67 7.04 -19.25 2.25
C LYS A 67 8.16 -19.77 1.37
N LEU A 68 9.09 -20.55 1.92
CA LEU A 68 10.25 -21.05 1.18
C LEU A 68 9.86 -22.14 0.21
N ASP A 69 8.98 -23.08 0.60
CA ASP A 69 8.43 -24.08 -0.32
C ASP A 69 7.69 -23.41 -1.48
N ASN A 70 6.90 -22.39 -1.20
CA ASN A 70 6.21 -21.61 -2.24
C ASN A 70 7.21 -20.91 -3.17
N ALA A 71 8.26 -20.28 -2.64
CA ALA A 71 9.26 -19.57 -3.43
C ALA A 71 10.09 -20.53 -4.31
N LEU A 72 10.40 -21.72 -3.83
CA LEU A 72 11.11 -22.76 -4.57
C LEU A 72 10.25 -23.46 -5.63
N ALA A 73 8.91 -23.43 -5.47
CA ALA A 73 7.96 -23.96 -6.44
C ALA A 73 7.60 -22.97 -7.57
N LEU A 74 8.20 -21.78 -7.60
CA LEU A 74 7.98 -20.81 -8.67
C LEU A 74 8.52 -21.33 -10.01
N ASP A 75 7.75 -21.10 -11.07
CA ASP A 75 8.11 -21.41 -12.44
C ASP A 75 9.18 -20.42 -12.94
N TYR A 76 10.42 -20.62 -12.47
CA TYR A 76 11.58 -19.83 -12.86
C TYR A 76 12.83 -20.73 -12.90
N PRO A 77 13.77 -20.51 -13.85
CA PRO A 77 14.98 -21.34 -13.91
C PRO A 77 15.76 -21.28 -12.58
N PRO A 78 16.03 -22.41 -11.92
CA PRO A 78 16.69 -22.41 -10.60
C PRO A 78 18.07 -21.73 -10.62
N ALA A 79 18.82 -21.85 -11.72
CA ALA A 79 20.12 -21.20 -11.88
C ALA A 79 20.05 -19.67 -11.99
N GLN A 80 18.86 -19.11 -12.22
CA GLN A 80 18.62 -17.68 -12.33
C GLN A 80 17.87 -17.09 -11.12
N LEU A 81 17.60 -17.89 -10.08
CA LEU A 81 16.89 -17.45 -8.89
C LEU A 81 17.69 -17.74 -7.63
N GLU A 82 18.13 -16.72 -6.92
CA GLU A 82 18.58 -16.84 -5.53
C GLU A 82 17.50 -16.27 -4.60
N ILE A 83 17.35 -16.85 -3.42
CA ILE A 83 16.44 -16.39 -2.38
C ILE A 83 17.27 -15.98 -1.17
N ILE A 84 17.13 -14.71 -0.76
CA ILE A 84 17.83 -14.16 0.40
C ILE A 84 16.80 -13.86 1.48
N VAL A 85 16.92 -14.56 2.62
CA VAL A 85 16.10 -14.31 3.80
C VAL A 85 16.91 -13.51 4.80
N ALA A 86 16.52 -12.25 5.01
CA ALA A 86 17.13 -11.40 6.02
C ALA A 86 16.35 -11.53 7.35
N ALA A 87 16.92 -12.24 8.30
CA ALA A 87 16.38 -12.46 9.64
C ALA A 87 16.79 -11.29 10.54
N ASP A 88 15.87 -10.37 10.81
CA ASP A 88 16.12 -9.10 11.51
C ASP A 88 15.99 -9.30 13.03
N GLY A 89 17.04 -9.80 13.68
CA GLY A 89 17.12 -10.01 15.12
C GLY A 89 16.04 -10.96 15.65
N CYS A 90 15.90 -12.12 15.01
CA CYS A 90 14.89 -13.10 15.41
C CYS A 90 15.24 -13.75 16.76
N SER A 91 14.20 -13.92 17.60
CA SER A 91 14.28 -14.61 18.89
C SER A 91 13.52 -15.94 18.91
N ASP A 92 12.85 -16.29 17.79
CA ASP A 92 12.15 -17.56 17.58
C ASP A 92 12.96 -18.47 16.65
N ALA A 93 12.43 -19.66 16.34
CA ALA A 93 13.07 -20.65 15.46
C ALA A 93 13.15 -20.24 13.98
N THR A 94 12.93 -18.96 13.60
CA THR A 94 12.96 -18.49 12.20
C THR A 94 14.26 -18.89 11.50
N GLU A 95 15.41 -18.64 12.13
CA GLU A 95 16.71 -18.89 11.53
C GLU A 95 16.99 -20.38 11.34
N GLU A 96 16.55 -21.21 12.29
CA GLU A 96 16.67 -22.66 12.20
C GLU A 96 15.86 -23.23 11.03
N PHE A 97 14.63 -22.73 10.84
CA PHE A 97 13.80 -23.13 9.71
C PHE A 97 14.44 -22.75 8.38
N VAL A 98 14.93 -21.53 8.25
CA VAL A 98 15.56 -21.07 7.00
C VAL A 98 16.85 -21.83 6.71
N ALA A 99 17.65 -22.14 7.73
CA ALA A 99 18.91 -22.88 7.58
C ALA A 99 18.73 -24.28 6.95
N ARG A 100 17.56 -24.91 7.11
CA ARG A 100 17.23 -26.21 6.49
C ARG A 100 17.16 -26.17 4.97
N TYR A 101 17.06 -24.98 4.39
CA TYR A 101 16.94 -24.75 2.94
C TYR A 101 18.25 -24.33 2.27
N GLY A 102 19.37 -24.29 3.02
CA GLY A 102 20.65 -23.77 2.53
C GLY A 102 21.16 -24.42 1.24
N ASP A 103 20.87 -25.71 1.02
CA ASP A 103 21.28 -26.47 -0.17
C ASP A 103 20.40 -26.19 -1.41
N ARG A 104 19.38 -25.34 -1.30
CA ARG A 104 18.35 -25.07 -2.32
C ARG A 104 18.37 -23.65 -2.88
N ASN A 105 19.53 -23.01 -3.01
CA ASN A 105 19.65 -21.59 -3.41
C ASN A 105 18.94 -20.61 -2.44
N VAL A 106 18.74 -20.99 -1.18
CA VAL A 106 18.23 -20.13 -0.12
C VAL A 106 19.38 -19.74 0.79
N ARG A 107 19.64 -18.45 0.88
CA ARG A 107 20.68 -17.91 1.74
C ARG A 107 20.06 -17.19 2.94
N LEU A 108 20.42 -17.63 4.15
CA LEU A 108 20.08 -16.96 5.39
C LEU A 108 21.09 -15.84 5.67
N LEU A 109 20.59 -14.63 5.82
CA LEU A 109 21.34 -13.48 6.30
C LEU A 109 20.90 -13.19 7.75
N ARG A 110 21.74 -13.50 8.72
CA ARG A 110 21.48 -13.25 10.13
C ARG A 110 21.86 -11.83 10.49
N LEU A 111 20.94 -11.13 11.14
CA LEU A 111 21.18 -9.81 11.69
C LEU A 111 21.02 -9.90 13.21
N ASP A 112 22.05 -9.54 13.96
CA ASP A 112 22.12 -9.76 15.41
C ASP A 112 21.08 -8.95 16.18
N GLU A 113 20.72 -7.78 15.66
CA GLU A 113 19.79 -6.84 16.28
C GLU A 113 18.57 -6.55 15.41
N HIS A 114 17.41 -6.46 16.05
CA HIS A 114 16.20 -5.97 15.37
C HIS A 114 16.30 -4.47 15.09
N ARG A 115 16.66 -4.10 13.84
CA ARG A 115 16.77 -2.71 13.38
C ARG A 115 15.64 -2.28 12.46
N GLY A 116 14.79 -3.19 12.05
CA GLY A 116 13.62 -2.96 11.22
C GLY A 116 13.82 -3.24 9.74
N LYS A 117 12.69 -3.33 9.02
CA LYS A 117 12.62 -3.83 7.64
C LYS A 117 13.58 -3.14 6.68
N THR A 118 13.71 -1.80 6.73
CA THR A 118 14.57 -1.04 5.81
C THR A 118 16.05 -1.40 5.97
N TRP A 119 16.49 -1.63 7.20
CA TRP A 119 17.84 -2.11 7.48
C TRP A 119 18.07 -3.51 6.93
N ALA A 120 17.15 -4.44 7.21
CA ALA A 120 17.24 -5.80 6.73
C ALA A 120 17.28 -5.87 5.18
N LEU A 121 16.44 -5.07 4.51
CA LEU A 121 16.44 -4.99 3.05
C LEU A 121 17.74 -4.41 2.49
N ASN A 122 18.28 -3.34 3.08
CA ASN A 122 19.56 -2.76 2.64
C ASN A 122 20.69 -3.77 2.74
N THR A 123 20.77 -4.50 3.85
CA THR A 123 21.81 -5.51 4.05
C THR A 123 21.66 -6.68 3.07
N ALA A 124 20.41 -7.13 2.83
CA ALA A 124 20.15 -8.19 1.86
C ALA A 124 20.50 -7.78 0.42
N VAL A 125 20.22 -6.53 0.04
CA VAL A 125 20.56 -6.02 -1.30
C VAL A 125 22.07 -5.92 -1.52
N ALA A 126 22.84 -5.59 -0.48
CA ALA A 126 24.31 -5.55 -0.56
C ALA A 126 24.90 -6.93 -0.90
N GLU A 127 24.21 -8.00 -0.49
CA GLU A 127 24.58 -9.40 -0.74
C GLU A 127 23.94 -10.01 -1.99
N ALA A 128 23.08 -9.26 -2.70
CA ALA A 128 22.32 -9.74 -3.86
C ALA A 128 23.15 -9.67 -5.15
N HIS A 129 23.07 -10.73 -5.97
CA HIS A 129 23.81 -10.84 -7.24
C HIS A 129 22.92 -10.70 -8.48
N GLY A 130 21.60 -10.91 -8.34
CA GLY A 130 20.65 -10.84 -9.45
C GLY A 130 20.65 -9.49 -10.16
N GLU A 131 20.37 -9.49 -11.45
CA GLU A 131 20.11 -8.27 -12.23
C GLU A 131 18.86 -7.55 -11.74
N LEU A 132 17.85 -8.33 -11.31
CA LEU A 132 16.62 -7.84 -10.74
C LEU A 132 16.53 -8.18 -9.26
N LEU A 133 16.13 -7.20 -8.47
CA LEU A 133 15.77 -7.39 -7.07
C LEU A 133 14.25 -7.55 -6.98
N VAL A 134 13.81 -8.68 -6.43
CA VAL A 134 12.40 -8.97 -6.16
C VAL A 134 12.17 -8.93 -4.66
N PHE A 135 11.27 -8.09 -4.22
CA PHE A 135 10.91 -7.96 -2.82
C PHE A 135 9.56 -8.63 -2.57
N SER A 136 9.51 -9.52 -1.59
CA SER A 136 8.27 -10.20 -1.19
C SER A 136 8.19 -10.31 0.32
N ASP A 137 7.03 -9.96 0.88
CA ASP A 137 6.79 -10.14 2.31
C ASP A 137 6.72 -11.64 2.68
N ALA A 138 7.09 -11.98 3.91
CA ALA A 138 7.09 -13.34 4.42
C ALA A 138 5.70 -14.02 4.45
N ASP A 139 4.63 -13.23 4.53
CA ASP A 139 3.24 -13.68 4.55
C ASP A 139 2.56 -13.69 3.16
N ALA A 140 3.31 -13.40 2.10
CA ALA A 140 2.80 -13.37 0.73
C ALA A 140 3.14 -14.67 0.00
N LEU A 141 2.12 -15.37 -0.51
CA LEU A 141 2.28 -16.57 -1.32
C LEU A 141 2.09 -16.24 -2.80
N LEU A 142 2.95 -16.75 -3.64
CA LEU A 142 3.00 -16.43 -5.06
C LEU A 142 2.52 -17.63 -5.88
N PRO A 143 1.52 -17.51 -6.76
CA PRO A 143 1.27 -18.49 -7.82
C PRO A 143 2.53 -18.77 -8.64
N ALA A 144 2.68 -19.98 -9.14
CA ALA A 144 3.90 -20.45 -9.78
C ALA A 144 4.40 -19.51 -10.89
N GLU A 145 3.50 -18.96 -11.71
CA GLU A 145 3.81 -18.07 -12.82
C GLU A 145 4.10 -16.61 -12.42
N SER A 146 3.85 -16.25 -11.15
CA SER A 146 3.89 -14.82 -10.73
C SER A 146 5.25 -14.17 -10.93
N LEU A 147 6.35 -14.90 -10.72
CA LEU A 147 7.68 -14.33 -10.91
C LEU A 147 7.96 -14.04 -12.39
N ARG A 148 7.59 -14.94 -13.30
CA ARG A 148 7.70 -14.71 -14.75
C ARG A 148 6.89 -13.48 -15.18
N GLN A 149 5.67 -13.36 -14.68
CA GLN A 149 4.80 -12.22 -14.99
C GLN A 149 5.35 -10.90 -14.43
N LEU A 150 6.02 -10.93 -13.28
CA LEU A 150 6.65 -9.76 -12.67
C LEU A 150 7.87 -9.30 -13.46
N VAL A 151 8.63 -10.24 -13.99
CA VAL A 151 9.88 -9.99 -14.71
C VAL A 151 9.64 -9.56 -16.16
N ALA A 152 8.58 -10.03 -16.79
CA ALA A 152 8.33 -9.80 -18.22
C ALA A 152 8.37 -8.31 -18.66
N PRO A 153 7.85 -7.32 -17.91
CA PRO A 153 7.94 -5.92 -18.33
C PRO A 153 9.36 -5.35 -18.41
N PHE A 154 10.36 -5.98 -17.77
CA PHE A 154 11.76 -5.54 -17.84
C PHE A 154 12.43 -5.79 -19.20
N ALA A 155 11.79 -6.53 -20.11
CA ALA A 155 12.21 -6.61 -21.50
C ALA A 155 12.20 -5.23 -22.18
N ASP A 156 11.39 -4.29 -21.71
CA ASP A 156 11.49 -2.87 -22.06
C ASP A 156 12.56 -2.21 -21.18
N SER A 157 13.63 -1.73 -21.78
CA SER A 157 14.74 -1.07 -21.07
C SER A 157 14.32 0.23 -20.37
N THR A 158 13.19 0.84 -20.75
CA THR A 158 12.64 2.02 -20.09
C THR A 158 11.98 1.70 -18.74
N VAL A 159 11.62 0.43 -18.50
CA VAL A 159 11.05 -0.05 -17.25
C VAL A 159 12.17 -0.31 -16.24
N GLY A 160 12.13 0.43 -15.15
CA GLY A 160 13.06 0.29 -14.02
C GLY A 160 12.48 -0.45 -12.83
N GLY A 161 11.15 -0.54 -12.74
CA GLY A 161 10.47 -1.26 -11.67
C GLY A 161 9.07 -1.73 -12.03
N VAL A 162 8.61 -2.77 -11.35
CA VAL A 162 7.32 -3.43 -11.58
C VAL A 162 6.65 -3.74 -10.26
N CYS A 163 5.37 -3.36 -10.14
CA CYS A 163 4.49 -3.69 -9.03
C CYS A 163 3.64 -4.92 -9.38
N GLY A 164 3.61 -5.92 -8.54
CA GLY A 164 2.67 -7.03 -8.61
C GLY A 164 1.29 -6.67 -8.02
N GLN A 165 0.34 -7.57 -8.19
CA GLN A 165 -1.02 -7.44 -7.69
C GLN A 165 -1.18 -8.19 -6.37
N ARG A 166 -1.53 -7.46 -5.30
CA ARG A 166 -1.98 -8.08 -4.06
C ARG A 166 -3.39 -8.62 -4.22
N VAL A 167 -3.61 -9.86 -3.77
CA VAL A 167 -4.90 -10.53 -3.77
C VAL A 167 -5.19 -11.06 -2.37
N ILE A 168 -6.40 -10.81 -1.85
CA ILE A 168 -6.86 -11.43 -0.60
C ILE A 168 -7.42 -12.81 -0.94
N GLY A 169 -6.87 -13.86 -0.34
CA GLY A 169 -7.28 -15.24 -0.58
C GLY A 169 -8.70 -15.50 -0.11
N GLU A 170 -8.97 -15.30 1.17
CA GLU A 170 -10.29 -15.52 1.76
C GLU A 170 -11.05 -14.19 1.91
N ARG A 171 -12.24 -14.11 1.28
CA ARG A 171 -13.10 -12.91 1.31
C ARG A 171 -14.27 -13.03 2.30
N HIS A 172 -14.21 -13.95 3.25
CA HIS A 172 -15.31 -14.15 4.20
C HIS A 172 -15.37 -13.02 5.24
N GLY A 173 -16.55 -12.40 5.36
CA GLY A 173 -16.85 -11.32 6.29
C GLY A 173 -16.80 -9.92 5.66
N ALA A 174 -17.75 -9.07 6.08
CA ALA A 174 -18.00 -7.77 5.45
C ALA A 174 -16.78 -6.81 5.49
N LEU A 175 -15.94 -6.88 6.52
CA LEU A 175 -14.73 -6.07 6.62
C LEU A 175 -13.67 -6.48 5.58
N ARG A 176 -13.51 -7.80 5.35
CA ARG A 176 -12.59 -8.35 4.33
C ARG A 176 -13.07 -8.06 2.92
N GLU A 177 -14.39 -8.11 2.68
CA GLU A 177 -14.97 -7.69 1.40
C GLU A 177 -14.72 -6.21 1.10
N ALA A 178 -14.89 -5.33 2.10
CA ALA A 178 -14.59 -3.90 1.96
C ALA A 178 -13.11 -3.64 1.65
N GLN A 179 -12.21 -4.38 2.30
CA GLN A 179 -10.78 -4.32 2.03
C GLN A 179 -10.44 -4.83 0.62
N ALA A 180 -11.06 -5.92 0.17
CA ALA A 180 -10.87 -6.45 -1.18
C ALA A 180 -11.36 -5.46 -2.24
N CYS A 181 -12.53 -4.86 -2.06
CA CYS A 181 -13.07 -3.83 -2.95
C CYS A 181 -12.10 -2.63 -3.07
N TYR A 182 -11.54 -2.19 -1.96
CA TYR A 182 -10.52 -1.12 -1.96
C TYR A 182 -9.28 -1.50 -2.78
N ILE A 183 -8.78 -2.73 -2.63
CA ILE A 183 -7.62 -3.25 -3.38
C ILE A 183 -7.93 -3.35 -4.87
N ASP A 184 -9.13 -3.79 -5.23
CA ASP A 184 -9.57 -3.88 -6.63
C ASP A 184 -9.63 -2.48 -7.28
N LEU A 185 -10.12 -1.46 -6.57
CA LEU A 185 -10.12 -0.06 -7.04
C LEU A 185 -8.69 0.49 -7.21
N ASP A 186 -7.81 0.25 -6.25
CA ASP A 186 -6.40 0.65 -6.32
C ASP A 186 -5.69 -0.02 -7.50
N SER A 187 -5.96 -1.30 -7.74
CA SER A 187 -5.43 -2.06 -8.88
C SER A 187 -5.90 -1.52 -10.23
N ARG A 188 -7.16 -1.10 -10.35
CA ARG A 188 -7.66 -0.43 -11.56
C ARG A 188 -6.93 0.89 -11.82
N LEU A 189 -6.72 1.70 -10.79
CA LEU A 189 -5.97 2.95 -10.93
C LEU A 189 -4.52 2.68 -11.34
N LYS A 190 -3.85 1.70 -10.71
CA LYS A 190 -2.50 1.26 -11.09
C LYS A 190 -2.45 0.79 -12.54
N HIS A 191 -3.45 0.06 -13.00
CA HIS A 191 -3.53 -0.37 -14.40
C HIS A 191 -3.56 0.82 -15.37
N TRP A 192 -4.34 1.85 -15.08
CA TRP A 192 -4.38 3.07 -15.90
C TRP A 192 -3.07 3.87 -15.80
N GLU A 193 -2.53 4.04 -14.60
CA GLU A 193 -1.24 4.71 -14.38
C GLU A 193 -0.08 3.99 -15.09
N SER A 194 -0.09 2.66 -15.12
CA SER A 194 0.90 1.83 -15.81
C SER A 194 0.97 2.14 -17.32
N ARG A 195 -0.18 2.39 -17.96
CA ARG A 195 -0.21 2.84 -19.37
C ARG A 195 0.48 4.18 -19.58
N LEU A 196 0.55 5.01 -18.56
CA LEU A 196 1.28 6.29 -18.56
C LEU A 196 2.76 6.13 -18.22
N GLY A 197 3.23 4.90 -18.03
CA GLY A 197 4.62 4.53 -17.79
C GLY A 197 5.08 4.64 -16.34
N THR A 198 4.27 5.23 -15.43
CA THR A 198 4.70 5.44 -14.03
C THR A 198 3.53 5.34 -13.05
N LEU A 199 3.73 4.55 -11.99
CA LEU A 199 2.79 4.47 -10.87
C LEU A 199 3.08 5.54 -9.82
N THR A 200 2.04 6.03 -9.18
CA THR A 200 2.14 6.86 -7.96
C THR A 200 2.08 6.04 -6.68
N SER A 201 1.81 4.73 -6.77
CA SER A 201 1.75 3.82 -5.63
C SER A 201 2.38 2.48 -5.98
N ASN A 202 2.94 1.81 -4.98
CA ASN A 202 3.44 0.45 -5.07
C ASN A 202 2.81 -0.41 -3.97
N ASP A 203 2.99 -1.72 -4.05
CA ASP A 203 2.52 -2.68 -3.05
C ASP A 203 3.69 -3.52 -2.54
N GLY A 204 3.98 -3.42 -1.25
CA GLY A 204 5.11 -4.10 -0.62
C GLY A 204 5.02 -5.63 -0.59
N LYS A 205 3.87 -6.23 -1.02
CA LYS A 205 3.71 -7.69 -1.02
C LYS A 205 4.47 -8.38 -2.12
N LEU A 206 4.60 -7.71 -3.29
CA LEU A 206 5.38 -8.19 -4.42
C LEU A 206 5.73 -7.04 -5.36
N TYR A 207 7.00 -6.75 -5.50
CA TYR A 207 7.50 -5.80 -6.49
C TYR A 207 8.95 -6.12 -6.87
N ALA A 208 9.37 -5.62 -8.02
CA ALA A 208 10.74 -5.79 -8.51
C ALA A 208 11.32 -4.46 -9.01
N ILE A 209 12.63 -4.33 -8.94
CA ILE A 209 13.39 -3.23 -9.54
C ILE A 209 14.67 -3.74 -10.19
N ARG A 210 15.23 -3.00 -11.16
CA ARG A 210 16.60 -3.26 -11.60
C ARG A 210 17.57 -2.96 -10.47
N ARG A 211 18.48 -3.88 -10.16
CA ARG A 211 19.47 -3.72 -9.08
C ARG A 211 20.29 -2.44 -9.23
N ALA A 212 20.65 -2.08 -10.46
CA ALA A 212 21.38 -0.84 -10.76
C ALA A 212 20.62 0.46 -10.36
N LEU A 213 19.29 0.39 -10.16
CA LEU A 213 18.47 1.53 -9.74
C LEU A 213 18.16 1.53 -8.25
N PHE A 214 18.67 0.55 -7.51
CA PHE A 214 18.48 0.52 -6.07
C PHE A 214 19.19 1.71 -5.40
N VAL A 215 18.50 2.34 -4.47
CA VAL A 215 19.07 3.34 -3.56
C VAL A 215 18.85 2.85 -2.13
N PRO A 216 19.85 2.99 -1.26
CA PRO A 216 19.69 2.60 0.13
C PRO A 216 18.45 3.23 0.77
N LEU A 217 17.67 2.41 1.44
CA LEU A 217 16.45 2.82 2.11
C LEU A 217 16.79 3.63 3.37
N PRO A 218 16.32 4.87 3.51
CA PRO A 218 16.43 5.60 4.76
C PRO A 218 15.57 4.95 5.85
N PRO A 219 15.86 5.19 7.13
CA PRO A 219 14.97 4.77 8.20
C PRO A 219 13.59 5.45 8.09
N ALA A 220 12.58 4.80 8.65
CA ALA A 220 11.22 5.35 8.79
C ALA A 220 10.50 5.68 7.46
N VAL A 221 10.84 5.02 6.36
CA VAL A 221 10.09 5.06 5.10
C VAL A 221 9.34 3.74 4.86
N THR A 222 8.36 3.75 3.96
CA THR A 222 7.87 2.50 3.35
C THR A 222 8.78 2.15 2.18
N ASP A 223 9.34 0.95 2.20
CA ASP A 223 10.30 0.45 1.20
C ASP A 223 9.71 0.49 -0.21
N ASP A 224 8.50 0.00 -0.37
CA ASP A 224 7.78 -0.11 -1.63
C ASP A 224 7.60 1.25 -2.33
N LEU A 225 7.00 2.24 -1.63
CA LEU A 225 6.79 3.56 -2.22
C LEU A 225 8.10 4.30 -2.44
N PHE A 226 9.05 4.23 -1.47
CA PHE A 226 10.31 4.94 -1.59
C PHE A 226 11.13 4.48 -2.81
N LEU A 227 11.26 3.16 -3.00
CA LEU A 227 11.98 2.59 -4.15
C LEU A 227 11.27 2.88 -5.47
N ALA A 228 9.93 2.79 -5.52
CA ALA A 228 9.19 3.17 -6.72
C ALA A 228 9.46 4.64 -7.12
N LEU A 229 9.42 5.56 -6.15
CA LEU A 229 9.72 6.96 -6.37
C LEU A 229 11.20 7.19 -6.77
N ALA A 230 12.13 6.44 -6.18
CA ALA A 230 13.55 6.52 -6.51
C ALA A 230 13.84 6.06 -7.95
N VAL A 231 13.16 5.02 -8.43
CA VAL A 231 13.23 4.56 -9.83
C VAL A 231 12.72 5.65 -10.79
N VAL A 232 11.57 6.25 -10.49
CA VAL A 232 11.00 7.35 -11.30
C VAL A 232 11.92 8.57 -11.30
N ARG A 233 12.53 8.90 -10.18
CA ARG A 233 13.51 10.01 -10.07
C ARG A 233 14.73 9.80 -10.96
N GLN A 234 15.13 8.55 -11.22
CA GLN A 234 16.22 8.17 -12.12
C GLN A 234 15.77 8.08 -13.58
N GLY A 235 14.56 8.58 -13.93
CA GLY A 235 14.05 8.65 -15.30
C GLY A 235 13.57 7.31 -15.87
N ARG A 236 13.30 6.32 -14.99
CA ARG A 236 12.79 5.01 -15.42
C ARG A 236 11.32 4.83 -15.05
N GLY A 237 10.61 4.05 -15.87
CA GLY A 237 9.22 3.69 -15.62
C GLY A 237 9.07 2.76 -14.42
N PHE A 238 7.96 2.91 -13.71
CA PHE A 238 7.51 1.96 -12.68
C PHE A 238 6.10 1.53 -13.04
N VAL A 239 5.91 0.27 -13.44
CA VAL A 239 4.68 -0.21 -14.07
C VAL A 239 3.98 -1.28 -13.24
N PHE A 240 2.75 -1.63 -13.59
CA PHE A 240 1.92 -2.62 -12.91
C PHE A 240 1.77 -3.89 -13.76
N ALA A 241 2.05 -5.05 -13.15
CA ALA A 241 1.86 -6.36 -13.74
C ALA A 241 0.69 -7.08 -13.00
N PRO A 242 -0.55 -6.97 -13.48
CA PRO A 242 -1.72 -7.53 -12.79
C PRO A 242 -1.73 -9.07 -12.73
N GLN A 243 -0.99 -9.74 -13.59
CA GLN A 243 -0.83 -11.19 -13.59
C GLN A 243 0.19 -11.68 -12.55
N ALA A 244 1.14 -10.83 -12.14
CA ALA A 244 2.08 -11.12 -11.06
C ALA A 244 1.37 -10.99 -9.71
N ARG A 245 0.76 -12.07 -9.24
CA ARG A 245 -0.10 -12.06 -8.06
C ARG A 245 0.66 -12.43 -6.79
N ALA A 246 0.28 -11.77 -5.69
CA ALA A 246 0.69 -12.13 -4.33
C ALA A 246 -0.56 -12.36 -3.48
N LEU A 247 -0.77 -13.59 -3.07
CA LEU A 247 -1.89 -14.00 -2.23
C LEU A 247 -1.58 -13.72 -0.78
N ILE A 248 -2.51 -13.09 -0.07
CA ILE A 248 -2.42 -12.85 1.36
C ILE A 248 -3.45 -13.75 2.06
N PRO A 249 -3.01 -14.86 2.68
CA PRO A 249 -3.94 -15.80 3.32
C PRO A 249 -4.71 -15.15 4.47
N THR A 250 -4.01 -14.34 5.27
CA THR A 250 -4.60 -13.72 6.46
C THR A 250 -4.41 -12.21 6.43
N PRO A 251 -5.41 -11.43 6.01
CA PRO A 251 -5.37 -9.97 6.11
C PRO A 251 -5.44 -9.52 7.58
N SER A 252 -5.49 -8.21 7.83
CA SER A 252 -5.50 -7.62 9.19
C SER A 252 -6.42 -8.34 10.18
N ARG A 253 -5.89 -8.70 11.35
CA ARG A 253 -6.56 -9.54 12.35
C ARG A 253 -7.61 -8.82 13.18
N GLY A 254 -7.64 -7.47 13.18
CA GLY A 254 -8.61 -6.69 13.94
C GLY A 254 -8.48 -5.20 13.69
N ALA A 255 -9.45 -4.44 14.22
CA ALA A 255 -9.53 -2.99 14.03
C ALA A 255 -8.31 -2.24 14.59
N GLY A 256 -7.82 -2.64 15.76
CA GLY A 256 -6.65 -2.02 16.39
C GLY A 256 -5.38 -2.21 15.57
N HIS A 257 -5.13 -3.43 15.10
CA HIS A 257 -3.98 -3.73 14.23
C HIS A 257 -4.05 -2.95 12.90
N GLU A 258 -5.23 -2.86 12.29
CA GLU A 258 -5.41 -2.08 11.05
C GLU A 258 -5.17 -0.59 11.27
N LEU A 259 -5.59 -0.05 12.42
CA LEU A 259 -5.38 1.34 12.80
C LEU A 259 -3.88 1.66 12.93
N GLU A 260 -3.14 0.86 13.72
CA GLU A 260 -1.70 1.04 13.93
C GLU A 260 -0.93 0.88 12.61
N ARG A 261 -1.30 -0.12 11.80
CA ARG A 261 -0.72 -0.33 10.48
C ARG A 261 -0.91 0.88 9.58
N ARG A 262 -2.13 1.45 9.51
CA ARG A 262 -2.41 2.64 8.70
C ARG A 262 -1.67 3.88 9.20
N ARG A 263 -1.67 4.12 10.50
CA ARG A 263 -0.94 5.21 11.15
C ARG A 263 0.54 5.18 10.74
N ARG A 264 1.18 4.03 10.88
CA ARG A 264 2.58 3.82 10.51
C ARG A 264 2.82 4.04 9.00
N ILE A 265 2.01 3.43 8.13
CA ILE A 265 2.14 3.56 6.67
C ILE A 265 1.98 5.02 6.23
N VAL A 266 1.03 5.76 6.80
CA VAL A 266 0.82 7.17 6.45
C VAL A 266 2.02 8.02 6.85
N ALA A 267 2.51 7.92 8.08
CA ALA A 267 3.68 8.67 8.55
C ALA A 267 4.92 8.35 7.71
N ALA A 268 5.23 7.06 7.50
CA ALA A 268 6.38 6.60 6.73
C ALA A 268 6.28 7.00 5.25
N SER A 269 5.10 6.91 4.63
CA SER A 269 4.92 7.32 3.24
C SER A 269 5.10 8.83 3.04
N LEU A 270 4.58 9.67 3.95
CA LEU A 270 4.79 11.11 3.89
C LEU A 270 6.26 11.48 4.10
N HIS A 271 6.97 10.77 4.98
CA HIS A 271 8.41 10.94 5.15
C HIS A 271 9.16 10.61 3.85
N GLY A 272 8.87 9.48 3.22
CA GLY A 272 9.45 9.09 1.94
C GLY A 272 9.19 10.11 0.83
N ILE A 273 7.95 10.65 0.73
CA ILE A 273 7.62 11.70 -0.23
C ILE A 273 8.41 12.99 0.06
N ARG A 274 8.57 13.38 1.33
CA ARG A 274 9.37 14.55 1.72
C ARG A 274 10.81 14.42 1.25
N LEU A 275 11.41 13.24 1.39
CA LEU A 275 12.77 12.96 0.91
C LEU A 275 12.86 12.99 -0.63
N GLN A 276 11.78 12.67 -1.32
CA GLN A 276 11.66 12.65 -2.78
C GLN A 276 10.85 13.85 -3.33
N LYS A 277 10.79 14.97 -2.58
CA LYS A 277 9.92 16.12 -2.90
C LYS A 277 10.12 16.72 -4.29
N VAL A 278 11.27 16.53 -4.90
CA VAL A 278 11.56 16.98 -6.27
C VAL A 278 10.56 16.39 -7.29
N LEU A 279 10.00 15.20 -7.01
CA LEU A 279 9.00 14.57 -7.85
C LEU A 279 7.63 15.27 -7.84
N LEU A 280 7.40 16.19 -6.91
CA LEU A 280 6.22 17.03 -6.84
C LEU A 280 6.32 18.29 -7.73
N ASP A 281 7.45 18.52 -8.41
CA ASP A 281 7.62 19.65 -9.33
C ASP A 281 6.99 19.31 -10.70
N PRO A 282 5.85 19.95 -11.07
CA PRO A 282 5.17 19.68 -12.33
C PRO A 282 5.95 20.17 -13.56
N ARG A 283 6.92 21.07 -13.39
CA ARG A 283 7.78 21.53 -14.50
C ARG A 283 8.75 20.44 -14.95
N ARG A 284 9.19 19.58 -14.02
CA ARG A 284 10.12 18.48 -14.29
C ARG A 284 9.43 17.15 -14.58
N TYR A 285 8.36 16.87 -13.83
CA TYR A 285 7.67 15.56 -13.87
C TYR A 285 6.26 15.63 -14.47
N GLY A 286 5.81 16.81 -14.94
CA GLY A 286 4.57 16.96 -15.67
C GLY A 286 3.36 16.39 -14.93
N PHE A 287 2.57 15.60 -15.65
CA PHE A 287 1.35 14.99 -15.12
C PHE A 287 1.62 13.97 -13.98
N PHE A 288 2.79 13.36 -13.90
CA PHE A 288 3.15 12.49 -12.79
C PHE A 288 3.17 13.25 -11.46
N ALA A 289 3.75 14.45 -11.42
CA ALA A 289 3.80 15.28 -10.22
C ALA A 289 2.39 15.59 -9.67
N TRP A 290 1.45 15.94 -10.57
CA TRP A 290 0.07 16.16 -10.19
C TRP A 290 -0.62 14.91 -9.63
N ARG A 291 -0.46 13.76 -10.31
CA ARG A 291 -0.99 12.48 -9.83
C ARG A 291 -0.43 12.12 -8.45
N LEU A 292 0.89 12.27 -8.26
CA LEU A 292 1.55 12.00 -6.99
C LEU A 292 1.03 12.93 -5.88
N LEU A 293 0.92 14.22 -6.15
CA LEU A 293 0.39 15.21 -5.21
C LEU A 293 -1.05 14.86 -4.78
N ILE A 294 -1.93 14.62 -5.74
CA ILE A 294 -3.34 14.32 -5.45
C ILE A 294 -3.47 12.96 -4.75
N ASN A 295 -2.83 11.92 -5.28
CA ASN A 295 -3.00 10.55 -4.79
C ASN A 295 -2.29 10.28 -3.46
N LYS A 296 -1.21 10.98 -3.17
CA LYS A 296 -0.42 10.73 -1.95
C LYS A 296 -0.47 11.86 -0.93
N VAL A 297 -0.56 13.12 -1.33
CA VAL A 297 -0.62 14.22 -0.37
C VAL A 297 -2.07 14.61 -0.09
N PHE A 298 -2.84 15.00 -1.09
CA PHE A 298 -4.23 15.44 -0.89
C PHE A 298 -5.13 14.35 -0.33
N ARG A 299 -4.90 13.09 -0.73
CA ARG A 299 -5.60 11.95 -0.13
C ARG A 299 -5.39 11.84 1.39
N ARG A 300 -4.23 12.28 1.92
CA ARG A 300 -3.98 12.31 3.37
C ARG A 300 -4.70 13.45 4.09
N LEU A 301 -5.24 14.41 3.35
CA LEU A 301 -6.04 15.51 3.88
C LEU A 301 -7.55 15.20 3.91
N LEU A 302 -7.99 14.05 3.39
CA LEU A 302 -9.42 13.66 3.42
C LEU A 302 -10.04 13.67 4.83
N PRO A 303 -9.33 13.30 5.92
CA PRO A 303 -9.85 13.48 7.28
C PRO A 303 -10.22 14.92 7.62
N LEU A 304 -9.39 15.89 7.17
CA LEU A 304 -9.66 17.31 7.38
C LEU A 304 -10.88 17.76 6.55
N ALA A 305 -11.05 17.20 5.35
CA ALA A 305 -12.23 17.50 4.53
C ALA A 305 -13.53 17.12 5.25
N LEU A 306 -13.58 15.97 5.92
CA LEU A 306 -14.77 15.58 6.72
C LEU A 306 -15.02 16.53 7.88
N LEU A 307 -13.98 17.00 8.55
CA LEU A 307 -14.10 18.01 9.61
C LEU A 307 -14.60 19.36 9.05
N LEU A 308 -14.12 19.76 7.88
CA LEU A 308 -14.57 20.97 7.22
C LEU A 308 -16.03 20.88 6.77
N VAL A 309 -16.48 19.72 6.26
CA VAL A 309 -17.88 19.51 5.90
C VAL A 309 -18.76 19.59 7.14
N MET A 310 -18.38 18.95 8.24
CA MET A 310 -19.13 19.02 9.50
C MET A 310 -19.16 20.44 10.06
N GLY A 311 -18.01 21.08 10.24
CA GLY A 311 -17.91 22.44 10.77
C GLY A 311 -18.61 23.48 9.88
N GLY A 312 -18.44 23.39 8.56
CA GLY A 312 -19.13 24.24 7.61
C GLY A 312 -20.64 24.09 7.67
N THR A 313 -21.15 22.84 7.77
CA THR A 313 -22.59 22.60 7.95
C THR A 313 -23.11 23.22 9.24
N LEU A 314 -22.42 23.03 10.38
CA LEU A 314 -22.81 23.59 11.66
C LEU A 314 -22.85 25.12 11.66
N LEU A 315 -21.87 25.78 11.01
CA LEU A 315 -21.83 27.24 10.88
C LEU A 315 -22.98 27.79 10.00
N LEU A 316 -23.51 26.97 9.09
CA LEU A 316 -24.60 27.39 8.19
C LEU A 316 -26.00 27.14 8.78
N LEU A 317 -26.15 26.32 9.82
CA LEU A 317 -27.46 26.02 10.43
C LEU A 317 -28.30 27.25 10.80
N PRO A 318 -27.73 28.31 11.43
CA PRO A 318 -28.55 29.43 11.89
C PRO A 318 -29.19 30.25 10.75
N GLY A 319 -28.62 30.20 9.53
CA GLY A 319 -29.06 31.03 8.42
C GLY A 319 -29.66 30.27 7.23
N HIS A 320 -29.57 28.93 7.22
CA HIS A 320 -29.89 28.15 6.03
C HIS A 320 -30.62 26.85 6.37
N SER A 321 -31.91 26.78 6.08
CA SER A 321 -32.74 25.58 6.35
C SER A 321 -32.25 24.30 5.68
N TRP A 322 -31.61 24.39 4.50
CA TRP A 322 -31.03 23.25 3.79
C TRP A 322 -29.82 22.61 4.52
N ALA A 323 -29.21 23.31 5.47
CA ALA A 323 -28.10 22.75 6.24
C ALA A 323 -28.57 21.66 7.23
N TRP A 324 -29.82 21.68 7.68
CA TRP A 324 -30.38 20.65 8.57
C TRP A 324 -30.45 19.26 7.94
N PRO A 325 -31.02 19.06 6.74
CA PRO A 325 -30.96 17.77 6.06
C PRO A 325 -29.52 17.29 5.82
N LEU A 326 -28.58 18.19 5.50
CA LEU A 326 -27.17 17.82 5.31
C LEU A 326 -26.53 17.35 6.61
N LEU A 327 -26.80 18.01 7.74
CA LEU A 327 -26.35 17.54 9.05
C LEU A 327 -26.94 16.18 9.40
N LEU A 328 -28.23 15.99 9.19
CA LEU A 328 -28.89 14.72 9.46
C LEU A 328 -28.27 13.58 8.63
N LEU A 329 -28.00 13.83 7.33
CA LEU A 329 -27.33 12.85 6.46
C LEU A 329 -25.93 12.46 6.98
N GLN A 330 -25.15 13.45 7.45
CA GLN A 330 -23.82 13.19 8.04
C GLN A 330 -23.94 12.36 9.32
N LEU A 331 -24.86 12.73 10.23
CA LEU A 331 -25.05 12.01 11.49
C LEU A 331 -25.54 10.59 11.25
N LEU A 332 -26.45 10.37 10.29
CA LEU A 332 -26.88 9.04 9.89
C LEU A 332 -25.72 8.21 9.32
N GLY A 333 -24.88 8.80 8.46
CA GLY A 333 -23.70 8.14 7.91
C GLY A 333 -22.70 7.74 8.98
N TYR A 334 -22.40 8.61 9.93
CA TYR A 334 -21.51 8.31 11.05
C TYR A 334 -22.13 7.27 12.00
N GLY A 335 -23.43 7.43 12.34
CA GLY A 335 -24.15 6.47 13.15
C GLY A 335 -24.16 5.07 12.54
N LEU A 336 -24.37 4.98 11.23
CA LEU A 336 -24.33 3.72 10.51
C LEU A 336 -22.91 3.10 10.50
N ALA A 337 -21.86 3.88 10.33
CA ALA A 337 -20.49 3.38 10.44
C ALA A 337 -20.16 2.84 11.84
N PHE A 338 -20.54 3.57 12.88
CA PHE A 338 -20.31 3.15 14.26
C PHE A 338 -21.20 2.01 14.72
N SER A 339 -22.39 1.82 14.12
CA SER A 339 -23.29 0.71 14.45
C SER A 339 -22.62 -0.65 14.28
N HIS A 340 -21.63 -0.78 13.41
CA HIS A 340 -20.83 -2.00 13.24
C HIS A 340 -20.19 -2.49 14.57
N LEU A 341 -19.82 -1.58 15.46
CA LEU A 341 -19.26 -1.91 16.77
C LEU A 341 -20.35 -2.29 17.80
N LEU A 342 -21.59 -1.89 17.55
CA LEU A 342 -22.71 -2.10 18.48
C LEU A 342 -23.39 -3.44 18.23
N TRP A 343 -23.54 -3.88 16.98
CA TRP A 343 -24.23 -5.12 16.62
C TRP A 343 -23.79 -6.34 17.44
N PRO A 344 -22.47 -6.64 17.54
CA PRO A 344 -22.02 -7.78 18.35
C PRO A 344 -22.29 -7.62 19.85
N LYS A 345 -22.24 -6.38 20.37
CA LYS A 345 -22.43 -6.09 21.80
C LYS A 345 -23.88 -6.29 22.26
N ILE A 346 -24.84 -6.04 21.37
CA ILE A 346 -26.27 -6.15 21.66
C ILE A 346 -26.85 -7.49 21.17
N GLY A 347 -26.00 -8.40 20.64
CA GLY A 347 -26.41 -9.72 20.18
C GLY A 347 -27.32 -9.73 18.95
N ILE A 348 -27.41 -8.62 18.21
CA ILE A 348 -28.24 -8.50 17.00
C ILE A 348 -27.40 -8.75 15.77
N GLN A 349 -27.88 -9.62 14.88
CA GLN A 349 -27.35 -9.77 13.53
C GLN A 349 -28.11 -8.81 12.59
N PRO A 350 -27.42 -7.79 12.04
CA PRO A 350 -28.07 -6.86 11.12
C PRO A 350 -28.45 -7.57 9.81
N PRO A 351 -29.48 -7.10 9.09
CA PRO A 351 -29.76 -7.55 7.74
C PRO A 351 -28.48 -7.47 6.86
N PRO A 352 -28.29 -8.41 5.92
CA PRO A 352 -27.02 -8.53 5.16
C PRO A 352 -26.55 -7.22 4.50
N LEU A 353 -27.46 -6.46 3.89
CA LEU A 353 -27.15 -5.18 3.27
C LEU A 353 -26.69 -4.14 4.33
N LEU A 354 -27.41 -4.02 5.44
CA LEU A 354 -27.10 -3.08 6.51
C LEU A 354 -25.77 -3.45 7.18
N GLY A 355 -25.52 -4.73 7.42
CA GLY A 355 -24.26 -5.25 7.94
C GLY A 355 -23.07 -4.92 7.02
N LYS A 356 -23.25 -5.08 5.70
CA LYS A 356 -22.23 -4.76 4.70
C LYS A 356 -21.94 -3.25 4.64
N VAL A 357 -22.97 -2.40 4.64
CA VAL A 357 -22.81 -0.94 4.61
C VAL A 357 -22.16 -0.44 5.90
N SER A 358 -22.59 -0.92 7.07
CA SER A 358 -22.00 -0.53 8.36
C SER A 358 -20.54 -0.96 8.46
N ALA A 359 -20.19 -2.18 8.04
CA ALA A 359 -18.82 -2.67 8.03
C ALA A 359 -17.91 -1.85 7.07
N THR A 360 -18.42 -1.51 5.89
CA THR A 360 -17.71 -0.67 4.92
C THR A 360 -17.49 0.74 5.49
N GLY A 361 -18.53 1.34 6.07
CA GLY A 361 -18.44 2.65 6.73
C GLY A 361 -17.44 2.64 7.89
N PHE A 362 -17.44 1.60 8.70
CA PHE A 362 -16.49 1.42 9.79
C PHE A 362 -15.04 1.26 9.28
N TYR A 363 -14.82 0.48 8.23
CA TYR A 363 -13.50 0.35 7.60
C TYR A 363 -12.98 1.69 7.06
N VAL A 364 -13.86 2.50 6.46
CA VAL A 364 -13.53 3.87 6.02
C VAL A 364 -13.19 4.75 7.23
N ALA A 365 -13.99 4.70 8.31
CA ALA A 365 -13.74 5.47 9.53
C ALA A 365 -12.39 5.12 10.18
N LEU A 366 -12.03 3.82 10.25
CA LEU A 366 -10.70 3.38 10.67
C LEU A 366 -9.60 3.95 9.78
N GLY A 367 -9.83 3.96 8.47
CA GLY A 367 -8.90 4.54 7.50
C GLY A 367 -8.69 6.03 7.69
N VAL A 368 -9.77 6.76 7.91
CA VAL A 368 -9.76 8.21 8.18
C VAL A 368 -9.01 8.51 9.49
N TYR A 369 -9.36 7.81 10.56
CA TYR A 369 -8.74 8.01 11.88
C TYR A 369 -7.25 7.64 11.88
N GLY A 370 -6.88 6.48 11.30
CA GLY A 370 -5.48 6.08 11.16
C GLY A 370 -4.67 7.06 10.29
N THR A 371 -5.30 7.63 9.26
CA THR A 371 -4.67 8.68 8.44
C THR A 371 -4.42 9.95 9.26
N LEU A 372 -5.41 10.40 10.04
CA LEU A 372 -5.26 11.58 10.89
C LEU A 372 -4.12 11.42 11.90
N LEU A 373 -4.06 10.26 12.57
CA LEU A 373 -2.97 9.96 13.51
C LEU A 373 -1.61 9.91 12.82
N GLY A 374 -1.52 9.28 11.65
CA GLY A 374 -0.27 9.20 10.89
C GLY A 374 0.21 10.55 10.35
N VAL A 375 -0.69 11.42 9.92
CA VAL A 375 -0.35 12.82 9.57
C VAL A 375 0.13 13.59 10.81
N GLY A 376 -0.53 13.39 11.96
CA GLY A 376 -0.11 13.99 13.23
C GLY A 376 1.30 13.56 13.65
N ASP A 377 1.64 12.29 13.49
CA ASP A 377 3.00 11.79 13.78
C ASP A 377 4.03 12.38 12.82
N PHE A 378 3.72 12.44 11.54
CA PHE A 378 4.61 13.05 10.54
C PHE A 378 4.89 14.53 10.86
N LEU A 379 3.85 15.32 11.20
CA LEU A 379 4.00 16.74 11.53
C LEU A 379 4.80 16.96 12.83
N ARG A 380 4.71 16.04 13.81
CA ARG A 380 5.49 16.08 15.04
C ARG A 380 6.90 15.52 14.90
N GLY A 381 7.29 15.07 13.71
CA GLY A 381 8.59 14.43 13.47
C GLY A 381 8.78 13.10 14.18
N ARG A 382 7.70 12.47 14.65
CA ARG A 382 7.76 11.15 15.26
C ARG A 382 8.09 10.10 14.20
N GLN A 383 9.16 9.34 14.42
CA GLN A 383 9.46 8.20 13.58
C GLN A 383 8.47 7.07 13.87
N PRO A 384 7.94 6.40 12.84
CA PRO A 384 7.11 5.22 13.07
C PRO A 384 7.91 4.18 13.85
N GLU A 385 7.23 3.51 14.78
CA GLU A 385 7.81 2.42 15.56
C GLU A 385 8.40 1.34 14.64
N LYS A 386 9.44 0.66 15.15
CA LYS A 386 10.04 -0.47 14.44
C LYS A 386 8.95 -1.46 14.06
N TRP A 387 9.07 -2.03 12.88
CA TRP A 387 8.15 -3.03 12.39
C TRP A 387 8.22 -4.28 13.27
N THR A 388 7.24 -4.47 14.12
CA THR A 388 7.02 -5.71 14.88
C THR A 388 5.84 -6.44 14.24
N PRO A 389 6.05 -7.50 13.47
CA PRO A 389 4.95 -8.31 12.99
C PRO A 389 4.37 -9.05 14.20
N ARG A 390 3.20 -8.61 14.69
CA ARG A 390 2.43 -9.44 15.63
C ARG A 390 1.96 -10.67 14.85
N LYS A 391 2.70 -11.76 15.01
CA LYS A 391 2.37 -13.05 14.42
C LYS A 391 1.84 -13.92 15.52
N THR A 392 0.67 -14.48 15.25
CA THR A 392 0.05 -15.55 16.03
C THR A 392 0.03 -15.32 17.53
N ASP A 393 -1.02 -14.68 18.06
CA ASP A 393 -1.58 -15.13 19.31
C ASP A 393 -2.09 -16.54 19.00
N GLY A 394 -1.63 -17.52 19.75
CA GLY A 394 -1.85 -18.94 19.51
C GLY A 394 -3.34 -19.28 19.29
N VAL A 395 -3.55 -20.28 18.46
CA VAL A 395 -4.77 -21.07 18.40
C VAL A 395 -5.05 -21.65 19.76
#